data_c4e3febb9718bd94bfc74dfc21f4daf3
#
_entry.id   c4e3febb9718bd94bfc74dfc21f4daf3
#
_cell.length_a   1.000
_cell.length_b   1.000
_cell.length_c   1.000
_cell.angle_alpha   90.00
_cell.angle_beta   90.00
_cell.angle_gamma   90.00
#
_symmetry.space_group_name_H-M   'P 1'
#
loop_
_entity.id
_entity.type
_entity.pdbx_description
1 polymer ?
#
loop_
_entity_poly.entity_id
_entity_poly.type
_entity_poly.pdbx_seq_one_letter_code
_entity_poly.pdbx_strand_id
1 'polypeptide(L)'
;MDNNMKGKTLVISGGTKGIGKECVYKFAKNGVNVAFTYNSNQQFAEDICKDVEDKFGVKCKAYPFNILEPEKYKELFEEIDKDFDRVDFFISNAMIYGRAVVGGYGKFMKLKPRGLNNIYTATVNAFVCGAQQAAKRMQKIGGGAIVSLSSTGNLVYIENYAGHGTNKAAVEAMVKYAANELGEFG
;
A
#
# COMPACT_ATOMS: atom_id res chain seq x y z
N MET A 1 3.18 -21.18 -18.24
CA MET A 1 2.46 -19.90 -18.13
C MET A 1 3.46 -18.82 -18.47
N ASP A 2 3.24 -18.10 -19.57
CA ASP A 2 4.07 -16.95 -19.93
C ASP A 2 3.99 -15.94 -18.80
N ASN A 3 5.12 -15.74 -18.12
CA ASN A 3 5.18 -14.87 -16.96
C ASN A 3 5.35 -13.42 -17.44
N ASN A 4 4.24 -12.82 -17.88
CA ASN A 4 4.18 -11.44 -18.37
C ASN A 4 4.45 -10.38 -17.25
N MET A 5 5.05 -10.81 -16.13
CA MET A 5 5.37 -9.96 -14.99
C MET A 5 6.86 -9.57 -14.91
N LYS A 6 7.75 -10.33 -15.59
CA LYS A 6 9.21 -10.10 -15.51
C LYS A 6 9.59 -8.70 -15.98
N GLY A 7 10.42 -8.02 -15.20
CA GLY A 7 10.89 -6.65 -15.46
C GLY A 7 9.88 -5.55 -15.15
N LYS A 8 8.66 -5.90 -14.69
CA LYS A 8 7.69 -4.95 -14.16
C LYS A 8 8.09 -4.48 -12.77
N THR A 9 7.43 -3.45 -12.26
CA THR A 9 7.73 -2.87 -10.94
C THR A 9 6.47 -2.82 -10.07
N LEU A 10 6.59 -3.36 -8.86
CA LEU A 10 5.62 -3.22 -7.78
C LEU A 10 6.02 -2.07 -6.85
N VAL A 11 5.08 -1.20 -6.52
CA VAL A 11 5.16 -0.32 -5.35
C VAL A 11 4.16 -0.81 -4.31
N ILE A 12 4.63 -1.08 -3.07
CA ILE A 12 3.75 -1.54 -1.99
C ILE A 12 4.00 -0.77 -0.70
N SER A 13 2.92 -0.29 -0.07
CA SER A 13 3.03 0.32 1.24
C SER A 13 3.11 -0.75 2.34
N GLY A 14 4.14 -0.67 3.22
CA GLY A 14 4.33 -1.57 4.34
C GLY A 14 4.86 -2.96 3.97
N GLY A 15 6.06 -3.04 3.42
CA GLY A 15 6.69 -4.28 2.93
C GLY A 15 7.50 -5.08 3.96
N THR A 16 7.59 -4.64 5.22
CA THR A 16 8.51 -5.27 6.19
C THR A 16 7.93 -6.46 6.96
N LYS A 17 6.61 -6.63 7.01
CA LYS A 17 5.97 -7.70 7.78
C LYS A 17 4.63 -8.13 7.21
N GLY A 18 4.13 -9.30 7.69
CA GLY A 18 2.79 -9.81 7.36
C GLY A 18 2.56 -9.92 5.85
N ILE A 19 1.35 -9.59 5.42
CA ILE A 19 0.92 -9.69 4.02
C ILE A 19 1.85 -8.89 3.09
N GLY A 20 2.26 -7.68 3.50
CA GLY A 20 3.14 -6.85 2.68
C GLY A 20 4.47 -7.51 2.39
N LYS A 21 5.12 -8.13 3.40
CA LYS A 21 6.37 -8.86 3.22
C LYS A 21 6.20 -10.05 2.27
N GLU A 22 5.14 -10.84 2.44
CA GLU A 22 4.83 -11.96 1.55
C GLU A 22 4.60 -11.50 0.10
N CYS A 23 3.93 -10.35 -0.10
CA CYS A 23 3.79 -9.76 -1.43
C CYS A 23 5.15 -9.39 -2.04
N VAL A 24 6.05 -8.75 -1.27
CA VAL A 24 7.41 -8.42 -1.72
C VAL A 24 8.11 -9.66 -2.28
N TYR A 25 8.16 -10.74 -1.50
CA TYR A 25 8.81 -12.00 -1.93
C TYR A 25 8.10 -12.67 -3.09
N LYS A 26 6.77 -12.68 -3.09
CA LYS A 26 5.99 -13.34 -4.14
C LYS A 26 6.14 -12.64 -5.49
N PHE A 27 6.11 -11.32 -5.51
CA PHE A 27 6.32 -10.54 -6.74
C PHE A 27 7.77 -10.68 -7.23
N ALA A 28 8.75 -10.55 -6.34
CA ALA A 28 10.16 -10.74 -6.66
C ALA A 28 10.46 -12.13 -7.27
N LYS A 29 9.89 -13.20 -6.70
CA LYS A 29 9.97 -14.56 -7.23
C LYS A 29 9.44 -14.69 -8.67
N ASN A 30 8.54 -13.81 -9.09
CA ASN A 30 8.01 -13.76 -10.45
C ASN A 30 8.77 -12.78 -11.37
N GLY A 31 9.95 -12.32 -10.95
CA GLY A 31 10.83 -11.45 -11.73
C GLY A 31 10.41 -9.97 -11.74
N VAL A 32 9.58 -9.55 -10.78
CA VAL A 32 9.12 -8.17 -10.61
C VAL A 32 10.09 -7.42 -9.71
N ASN A 33 10.52 -6.23 -10.13
CA ASN A 33 11.25 -5.30 -9.27
C ASN A 33 10.33 -4.75 -8.17
N VAL A 34 10.86 -4.49 -6.99
CA VAL A 34 10.03 -4.13 -5.84
C VAL A 34 10.52 -2.85 -5.17
N ALA A 35 9.63 -1.86 -5.08
CA ALA A 35 9.74 -0.71 -4.21
C ALA A 35 8.74 -0.88 -3.05
N PHE A 36 9.20 -0.85 -1.81
CA PHE A 36 8.28 -0.94 -0.69
C PHE A 36 8.56 0.10 0.40
N THR A 37 7.54 0.47 1.16
CA THR A 37 7.72 1.42 2.25
C THR A 37 7.84 0.74 3.60
N TYR A 38 8.56 1.41 4.51
CA TYR A 38 8.66 1.06 5.93
C TYR A 38 8.51 2.30 6.80
N ASN A 39 8.16 2.11 8.09
CA ASN A 39 7.97 3.24 9.00
C ASN A 39 9.17 3.50 9.93
N SER A 40 9.78 2.49 10.52
CA SER A 40 10.69 2.71 11.66
C SER A 40 11.97 1.88 11.67
N ASN A 41 12.06 0.77 10.98
CA ASN A 41 13.23 -0.11 11.06
C ASN A 41 13.92 -0.20 9.70
N GLN A 42 14.85 0.73 9.47
CA GLN A 42 15.60 0.85 8.22
C GLN A 42 16.46 -0.41 7.97
N GLN A 43 17.25 -0.83 8.94
CA GLN A 43 18.14 -1.98 8.78
C GLN A 43 17.37 -3.23 8.37
N PHE A 44 16.24 -3.50 9.03
CA PHE A 44 15.41 -4.65 8.68
C PHE A 44 14.80 -4.56 7.27
N ALA A 45 14.47 -3.35 6.82
CA ALA A 45 13.98 -3.15 5.46
C ALA A 45 15.10 -3.36 4.42
N GLU A 46 16.31 -2.89 4.70
CA GLU A 46 17.50 -3.10 3.85
C GLU A 46 17.88 -4.60 3.79
N ASP A 47 17.82 -5.31 4.91
CA ASP A 47 18.07 -6.76 4.97
C ASP A 47 17.07 -7.53 4.07
N ILE A 48 15.80 -7.12 4.05
CA ILE A 48 14.79 -7.70 3.14
C ILE A 48 15.16 -7.41 1.68
N CYS A 49 15.56 -6.20 1.34
CA CYS A 49 15.97 -5.86 -0.02
C CYS A 49 17.13 -6.74 -0.47
N LYS A 50 18.17 -6.84 0.33
CA LYS A 50 19.34 -7.68 0.04
C LYS A 50 18.95 -9.15 -0.15
N ASP A 51 18.16 -9.70 0.75
CA ASP A 51 17.71 -11.10 0.66
C ASP A 51 16.88 -11.36 -0.62
N VAL A 52 16.04 -10.40 -1.01
CA VAL A 52 15.24 -10.47 -2.25
C VAL A 52 16.12 -10.39 -3.49
N GLU A 53 17.09 -9.48 -3.52
CA GLU A 53 18.02 -9.33 -4.65
C GLU A 53 18.90 -10.56 -4.81
N ASP A 54 19.46 -11.07 -3.71
CA ASP A 54 20.31 -12.27 -3.71
C ASP A 54 19.54 -13.52 -4.17
N LYS A 55 18.27 -13.66 -3.79
CA LYS A 55 17.46 -14.86 -4.12
C LYS A 55 16.85 -14.84 -5.51
N PHE A 56 16.46 -13.67 -6.00
CA PHE A 56 15.61 -13.60 -7.19
C PHE A 56 16.23 -12.78 -8.33
N GLY A 57 17.34 -12.08 -8.11
CA GLY A 57 18.03 -11.29 -9.13
C GLY A 57 17.21 -10.11 -9.66
N VAL A 58 16.28 -9.59 -8.89
CA VAL A 58 15.45 -8.42 -9.20
C VAL A 58 15.90 -7.23 -8.38
N LYS A 59 15.64 -6.01 -8.82
CA LYS A 59 15.89 -4.81 -8.02
C LYS A 59 14.87 -4.70 -6.89
N CYS A 60 15.35 -4.46 -5.67
CA CYS A 60 14.49 -4.23 -4.50
C CYS A 60 14.99 -3.00 -3.72
N LYS A 61 14.10 -2.05 -3.42
CA LYS A 61 14.46 -0.89 -2.62
C LYS A 61 13.38 -0.52 -1.63
N ALA A 62 13.81 -0.14 -0.42
CA ALA A 62 12.94 0.26 0.68
C ALA A 62 13.00 1.78 0.89
N TYR A 63 11.85 2.38 1.17
CA TYR A 63 11.71 3.83 1.36
C TYR A 63 11.06 4.12 2.71
N PRO A 64 11.61 5.05 3.52
CA PRO A 64 10.96 5.50 4.73
C PRO A 64 9.67 6.27 4.39
N PHE A 65 8.58 5.92 5.03
CA PHE A 65 7.30 6.59 4.78
C PHE A 65 6.35 6.47 5.97
N ASN A 66 5.83 7.62 6.43
CA ASN A 66 4.77 7.67 7.42
C ASN A 66 3.40 7.70 6.74
N ILE A 67 2.63 6.63 6.85
CA ILE A 67 1.31 6.51 6.23
C ILE A 67 0.27 7.53 6.75
N LEU A 68 0.56 8.22 7.86
CA LEU A 68 -0.25 9.32 8.39
C LEU A 68 0.02 10.68 7.70
N GLU A 69 0.94 10.71 6.75
CA GLU A 69 1.29 11.87 5.94
C GLU A 69 1.07 11.55 4.44
N PRO A 70 -0.18 11.20 4.05
CA PRO A 70 -0.44 10.71 2.69
C PRO A 70 -0.15 11.74 1.59
N GLU A 71 -0.16 13.02 1.89
CA GLU A 71 0.25 14.10 0.98
C GLU A 71 1.69 13.92 0.48
N LYS A 72 2.56 13.28 1.25
CA LYS A 72 3.95 13.00 0.88
C LYS A 72 4.12 11.84 -0.13
N TYR A 73 3.02 11.21 -0.56
CA TYR A 73 3.13 10.22 -1.64
C TYR A 73 3.71 10.78 -2.93
N LYS A 74 3.51 12.06 -3.21
CA LYS A 74 4.13 12.71 -4.38
C LYS A 74 5.65 12.64 -4.30
N GLU A 75 6.22 13.08 -3.21
CA GLU A 75 7.68 13.07 -2.96
C GLU A 75 8.22 11.64 -2.93
N LEU A 76 7.51 10.72 -2.28
CA LEU A 76 7.87 9.30 -2.27
C LEU A 76 7.99 8.73 -3.69
N PHE A 77 7.00 8.98 -4.54
CA PHE A 77 7.04 8.47 -5.91
C PHE A 77 8.09 9.16 -6.78
N GLU A 78 8.41 10.43 -6.52
CA GLU A 78 9.53 11.13 -7.16
C GLU A 78 10.88 10.49 -6.78
N GLU A 79 11.05 10.01 -5.55
CA GLU A 79 12.22 9.23 -5.14
C GLU A 79 12.24 7.83 -5.78
N ILE A 80 11.08 7.17 -5.89
CA ILE A 80 10.96 5.88 -6.57
C ILE A 80 11.33 6.01 -8.05
N ASP A 81 10.94 7.09 -8.72
CA ASP A 81 11.24 7.33 -10.15
C ASP A 81 12.77 7.47 -10.42
N LYS A 82 13.59 7.80 -9.42
CA LYS A 82 15.06 7.82 -9.58
C LYS A 82 15.67 6.43 -9.65
N ASP A 83 14.96 5.44 -9.12
CA ASP A 83 15.44 4.07 -9.01
C ASP A 83 14.76 3.11 -9.99
N PHE A 84 13.52 3.40 -10.38
CA PHE A 84 12.70 2.52 -11.20
C PHE A 84 12.10 3.27 -12.38
N ASP A 85 12.27 2.76 -13.60
CA ASP A 85 11.82 3.41 -14.84
C ASP A 85 10.30 3.33 -15.04
N ARG A 86 9.62 2.44 -14.30
CA ARG A 86 8.18 2.15 -14.46
C ARG A 86 7.52 1.74 -13.16
N VAL A 87 6.21 1.94 -13.08
CA VAL A 87 5.33 1.42 -12.02
C VAL A 87 4.18 0.69 -12.68
N ASP A 88 4.08 -0.61 -12.45
CA ASP A 88 3.04 -1.48 -13.03
C ASP A 88 1.99 -1.89 -12.01
N PHE A 89 2.41 -2.02 -10.75
CA PHE A 89 1.55 -2.47 -9.68
C PHE A 89 1.67 -1.53 -8.48
N PHE A 90 0.53 -1.18 -7.89
CA PHE A 90 0.50 -0.49 -6.60
C PHE A 90 -0.39 -1.26 -5.63
N ILE A 91 0.15 -1.59 -4.45
CA ILE A 91 -0.59 -2.26 -3.37
C ILE A 91 -0.64 -1.36 -2.14
N SER A 92 -1.84 -0.86 -1.82
CA SER A 92 -2.10 -0.15 -0.57
C SER A 92 -2.37 -1.16 0.55
N ASN A 93 -1.33 -1.46 1.34
CA ASN A 93 -1.34 -2.49 2.37
C ASN A 93 -1.04 -1.96 3.78
N ALA A 94 -0.25 -0.88 3.91
CA ALA A 94 0.17 -0.38 5.22
C ALA A 94 -1.00 -0.06 6.15
N MET A 95 -0.82 -0.38 7.42
CA MET A 95 -1.77 -0.10 8.50
C MET A 95 -1.05 0.52 9.70
N ILE A 96 -1.77 1.29 10.48
CA ILE A 96 -1.30 1.86 11.75
C ILE A 96 -1.69 1.01 12.95
N TYR A 97 -0.87 1.05 13.98
CA TYR A 97 -1.04 0.29 15.22
C TYR A 97 -0.70 1.14 16.47
N GLY A 98 -0.97 0.56 17.64
CA GLY A 98 -0.55 1.11 18.91
C GLY A 98 -1.18 2.47 19.23
N ARG A 99 -0.35 3.46 19.59
CA ARG A 99 -0.83 4.78 20.03
C ARG A 99 -1.58 5.55 18.94
N ALA A 100 -1.27 5.32 17.67
CA ALA A 100 -1.91 6.01 16.56
C ALA A 100 -3.40 5.68 16.41
N VAL A 101 -3.82 4.51 16.86
CA VAL A 101 -5.22 4.05 16.74
C VAL A 101 -6.03 4.19 18.04
N VAL A 102 -5.49 4.82 19.07
CA VAL A 102 -6.21 4.99 20.36
C VAL A 102 -7.51 5.76 20.13
N GLY A 103 -8.64 5.14 20.51
CA GLY A 103 -9.99 5.64 20.27
C GLY A 103 -10.57 5.32 18.89
N GLY A 104 -9.82 4.65 18.00
CA GLY A 104 -10.34 4.13 16.74
C GLY A 104 -10.77 2.66 16.83
N TYR A 105 -10.28 1.94 17.83
CA TYR A 105 -10.69 0.59 18.21
C TYR A 105 -11.33 0.59 19.58
N GLY A 106 -12.27 -0.32 19.82
CA GLY A 106 -12.96 -0.49 21.09
C GLY A 106 -14.47 -0.41 20.96
N LYS A 107 -15.16 -0.50 22.11
CA LYS A 107 -16.63 -0.39 22.17
C LYS A 107 -17.08 0.94 21.59
N PHE A 108 -18.21 0.97 20.90
CA PHE A 108 -18.75 2.13 20.19
C PHE A 108 -18.78 3.40 21.06
N MET A 109 -19.24 3.29 22.30
CA MET A 109 -19.31 4.41 23.25
C MET A 109 -17.94 4.96 23.70
N LYS A 110 -16.82 4.30 23.34
CA LYS A 110 -15.45 4.74 23.65
C LYS A 110 -14.69 5.22 22.44
N LEU A 111 -15.30 5.22 21.27
CA LEU A 111 -14.68 5.73 20.05
C LEU A 111 -14.44 7.24 20.17
N LYS A 112 -13.33 7.70 19.59
CA LYS A 112 -12.92 9.10 19.58
C LYS A 112 -12.57 9.56 18.17
N PRO A 113 -12.95 10.79 17.79
CA PRO A 113 -12.67 11.33 16.46
C PRO A 113 -11.20 11.23 16.05
N ARG A 114 -10.27 11.48 16.96
CA ARG A 114 -8.83 11.41 16.68
C ARG A 114 -8.40 10.01 16.17
N GLY A 115 -8.83 8.96 16.87
CA GLY A 115 -8.48 7.60 16.47
C GLY A 115 -9.14 7.19 15.16
N LEU A 116 -10.39 7.56 14.95
CA LEU A 116 -11.13 7.33 13.71
C LEU A 116 -10.47 8.07 12.54
N ASN A 117 -10.12 9.34 12.70
CA ASN A 117 -9.47 10.15 11.66
C ASN A 117 -8.09 9.59 11.30
N ASN A 118 -7.30 9.13 12.27
CA ASN A 118 -6.01 8.52 11.97
C ASN A 118 -6.15 7.23 11.15
N ILE A 119 -7.13 6.38 11.49
CA ILE A 119 -7.41 5.17 10.70
C ILE A 119 -7.89 5.56 9.30
N TYR A 120 -8.76 6.55 9.18
CA TYR A 120 -9.24 7.07 7.89
C TYR A 120 -8.06 7.59 7.05
N THR A 121 -7.20 8.41 7.63
CA THR A 121 -6.00 8.94 6.97
C THR A 121 -5.10 7.82 6.46
N ALA A 122 -4.77 6.84 7.31
CA ALA A 122 -3.89 5.74 6.94
C ALA A 122 -4.51 4.73 5.97
N THR A 123 -5.84 4.70 5.83
CA THR A 123 -6.56 3.75 4.97
C THR A 123 -7.06 4.41 3.69
N VAL A 124 -7.92 5.42 3.83
CA VAL A 124 -8.62 6.02 2.69
C VAL A 124 -7.77 7.09 2.01
N ASN A 125 -7.29 8.08 2.76
CA ASN A 125 -6.47 9.14 2.17
C ASN A 125 -5.18 8.59 1.60
N ALA A 126 -4.53 7.66 2.30
CA ALA A 126 -3.32 7.01 1.83
C ALA A 126 -3.56 6.20 0.54
N PHE A 127 -4.69 5.49 0.44
CA PHE A 127 -5.07 4.82 -0.80
C PHE A 127 -5.25 5.83 -1.94
N VAL A 128 -6.03 6.89 -1.73
CA VAL A 128 -6.30 7.91 -2.77
C VAL A 128 -5.00 8.55 -3.26
N CYS A 129 -4.17 9.07 -2.35
CA CYS A 129 -2.93 9.74 -2.72
C CYS A 129 -1.95 8.78 -3.42
N GLY A 130 -1.78 7.56 -2.90
CA GLY A 130 -0.91 6.56 -3.52
C GLY A 130 -1.40 6.10 -4.88
N ALA A 131 -2.70 5.82 -5.01
CA ALA A 131 -3.32 5.42 -6.28
C ALA A 131 -3.19 6.49 -7.36
N GLN A 132 -3.40 7.76 -7.02
CA GLN A 132 -3.21 8.88 -7.93
C GLN A 132 -1.76 8.97 -8.46
N GLN A 133 -0.76 8.78 -7.60
CA GLN A 133 0.64 8.82 -8.02
C GLN A 133 1.01 7.59 -8.87
N ALA A 134 0.51 6.41 -8.52
CA ALA A 134 0.70 5.20 -9.30
C ALA A 134 0.03 5.32 -10.69
N ALA A 135 -1.23 5.74 -10.73
CA ALA A 135 -1.98 5.89 -11.97
C ALA A 135 -1.31 6.84 -12.98
N LYS A 136 -0.77 7.98 -12.51
CA LYS A 136 0.01 8.91 -13.37
C LYS A 136 1.20 8.25 -14.05
N ARG A 137 1.81 7.24 -13.45
CA ARG A 137 2.94 6.48 -14.01
C ARG A 137 2.46 5.34 -14.89
N MET A 138 1.43 4.64 -14.45
CA MET A 138 0.79 3.57 -15.22
C MET A 138 0.24 4.08 -16.55
N GLN A 139 -0.37 5.26 -16.57
CA GLN A 139 -0.87 5.90 -17.77
C GLN A 139 0.22 6.09 -18.84
N LYS A 140 1.46 6.42 -18.43
CA LYS A 140 2.59 6.60 -19.37
C LYS A 140 3.05 5.30 -20.04
N ILE A 141 2.73 4.16 -19.47
CA ILE A 141 3.12 2.82 -19.94
C ILE A 141 1.94 2.00 -20.47
N GLY A 142 0.77 2.63 -20.62
CA GLY A 142 -0.43 2.00 -21.18
C GLY A 142 -1.25 1.16 -20.20
N GLY A 143 -1.11 1.42 -18.88
CA GLY A 143 -1.93 0.78 -17.86
C GLY A 143 -1.17 0.11 -16.73
N GLY A 144 -1.92 -0.49 -15.79
CA GLY A 144 -1.35 -1.16 -14.62
C GLY A 144 -2.41 -1.78 -13.72
N ALA A 145 -2.05 -2.14 -12.50
CA ALA A 145 -3.02 -2.65 -11.53
C ALA A 145 -2.83 -2.02 -10.15
N ILE A 146 -3.93 -1.56 -9.56
CA ILE A 146 -3.99 -0.96 -8.23
C ILE A 146 -4.84 -1.85 -7.32
N VAL A 147 -4.30 -2.22 -6.16
CA VAL A 147 -4.97 -3.10 -5.19
C VAL A 147 -4.99 -2.43 -3.82
N SER A 148 -6.12 -2.48 -3.14
CA SER A 148 -6.23 -2.14 -1.71
C SER A 148 -6.67 -3.35 -0.90
N LEU A 149 -6.09 -3.52 0.30
CA LEU A 149 -6.50 -4.60 1.19
C LEU A 149 -7.73 -4.18 1.99
N SER A 150 -8.79 -4.99 1.92
CA SER A 150 -10.00 -4.80 2.71
C SER A 150 -10.06 -5.77 3.91
N SER A 151 -11.22 -5.92 4.50
CA SER A 151 -11.49 -6.77 5.66
C SER A 151 -12.96 -7.16 5.69
N THR A 152 -13.26 -8.36 6.17
CA THR A 152 -14.64 -8.83 6.39
C THR A 152 -15.39 -7.97 7.43
N GLY A 153 -14.69 -7.20 8.26
CA GLY A 153 -15.30 -6.29 9.23
C GLY A 153 -16.09 -5.12 8.64
N ASN A 154 -16.07 -4.93 7.31
CA ASN A 154 -16.97 -4.03 6.62
C ASN A 154 -18.32 -4.68 6.25
N LEU A 155 -18.40 -6.00 6.29
CA LEU A 155 -19.59 -6.79 5.92
C LEU A 155 -20.30 -7.37 7.14
N VAL A 156 -19.55 -7.74 8.18
CA VAL A 156 -20.09 -8.37 9.39
C VAL A 156 -19.57 -7.67 10.65
N TYR A 157 -20.36 -7.77 11.72
CA TYR A 157 -19.96 -7.25 13.01
C TYR A 157 -18.74 -8.01 13.57
N ILE A 158 -17.70 -7.27 13.90
CA ILE A 158 -16.55 -7.76 14.65
C ILE A 158 -16.43 -6.88 15.90
N GLU A 159 -16.36 -7.49 17.08
CA GLU A 159 -16.28 -6.76 18.34
C GLU A 159 -15.08 -5.79 18.38
N ASN A 160 -15.30 -4.58 18.87
CA ASN A 160 -14.28 -3.51 18.99
C ASN A 160 -13.66 -3.04 17.66
N TYR A 161 -14.25 -3.34 16.52
CA TYR A 161 -13.65 -3.15 15.20
C TYR A 161 -14.31 -2.02 14.37
N ALA A 162 -15.26 -1.27 14.94
CA ALA A 162 -16.07 -0.30 14.20
C ALA A 162 -15.23 0.71 13.40
N GLY A 163 -14.19 1.30 14.00
CA GLY A 163 -13.33 2.26 13.30
C GLY A 163 -12.59 1.66 12.11
N HIS A 164 -12.16 0.41 12.19
CA HIS A 164 -11.48 -0.24 11.07
C HIS A 164 -12.48 -0.72 10.00
N GLY A 165 -13.57 -1.37 10.41
CA GLY A 165 -14.60 -1.85 9.49
C GLY A 165 -15.20 -0.73 8.64
N THR A 166 -15.58 0.40 9.26
CA THR A 166 -16.11 1.57 8.52
C THR A 166 -15.11 2.16 7.53
N ASN A 167 -13.81 2.21 7.90
CA ASN A 167 -12.78 2.70 6.99
C ASN A 167 -12.51 1.72 5.83
N LYS A 168 -12.66 0.41 6.04
CA LYS A 168 -12.57 -0.57 4.96
C LYS A 168 -13.76 -0.49 4.00
N ALA A 169 -14.98 -0.24 4.50
CA ALA A 169 -16.12 0.07 3.64
C ALA A 169 -15.88 1.35 2.80
N ALA A 170 -15.32 2.38 3.41
CA ALA A 170 -15.00 3.62 2.69
C ALA A 170 -13.95 3.42 1.59
N VAL A 171 -12.85 2.68 1.88
CA VAL A 171 -11.83 2.43 0.85
C VAL A 171 -12.36 1.54 -0.29
N GLU A 172 -13.24 0.59 -0.01
CA GLU A 172 -13.90 -0.20 -1.07
C GLU A 172 -14.78 0.66 -1.99
N ALA A 173 -15.48 1.64 -1.41
CA ALA A 173 -16.21 2.63 -2.22
C ALA A 173 -15.24 3.43 -3.11
N MET A 174 -14.13 3.93 -2.57
CA MET A 174 -13.10 4.65 -3.34
C MET A 174 -12.49 3.79 -4.45
N VAL A 175 -12.26 2.50 -4.21
CA VAL A 175 -11.77 1.57 -5.24
C VAL A 175 -12.75 1.48 -6.42
N LYS A 176 -14.07 1.46 -6.16
CA LYS A 176 -15.08 1.44 -7.23
C LYS A 176 -15.03 2.71 -8.11
N TYR A 177 -14.89 3.89 -7.50
CA TYR A 177 -14.73 5.13 -8.26
C TYR A 177 -13.43 5.15 -9.04
N ALA A 178 -12.31 4.80 -8.39
CA ALA A 178 -11.00 4.72 -9.05
C ALA A 178 -11.02 3.73 -10.23
N ALA A 179 -11.63 2.56 -10.08
CA ALA A 179 -11.71 1.56 -11.14
C ALA A 179 -12.48 2.08 -12.38
N ASN A 180 -13.56 2.83 -12.18
CA ASN A 180 -14.32 3.41 -13.29
C ASN A 180 -13.55 4.55 -13.97
N GLU A 181 -12.99 5.48 -13.20
CA GLU A 181 -12.33 6.67 -13.75
C GLU A 181 -10.95 6.36 -14.34
N LEU A 182 -10.18 5.46 -13.72
CA LEU A 182 -8.83 5.11 -14.18
C LEU A 182 -8.83 4.00 -15.24
N GLY A 183 -9.90 3.20 -15.31
CA GLY A 183 -10.02 2.11 -16.30
C GLY A 183 -9.99 2.58 -17.75
N GLU A 184 -10.23 3.85 -18.02
CA GLU A 184 -10.08 4.45 -19.36
C GLU A 184 -8.62 4.47 -19.84
N PHE A 185 -7.67 4.32 -18.94
CA PHE A 185 -6.22 4.36 -19.24
C PHE A 185 -5.55 2.96 -19.21
N GLY A 186 -6.31 1.88 -19.05
CA GLY A 186 -5.82 0.50 -18.95
C GLY A 186 -5.71 0.05 -17.49
#